data_4ef9e5e501d61a888be779b17acb7833
#
_entry.id   4ef9e5e501d61a888be779b17acb7833
#
_cell.length_a   1.000
_cell.length_b   1.000
_cell.length_c   1.000
_cell.angle_alpha   90.00
_cell.angle_beta   90.00
_cell.angle_gamma   90.00
#
_symmetry.space_group_name_H-M   'P 1'
#
loop_
_entity.id
_entity.type
_entity.pdbx_description
1 polymer ?
#
loop_
_entity_poly.entity_id
_entity_poly.type
_entity_poly.pdbx_seq_one_letter_code
_entity_poly.pdbx_strand_id
1 'polypeptide(L)'
;MKKKEKITIIFLVVSLMTALVLIALLVLKKPDKSGSGKKADTSPTVKTTADAETTSDTEKTTDNEKETTTETPTTAEEETTENPDMLRDNKYNQIAINAKENGQKIVYLTFDDGSGTLTPTVLDTLDKYGVKATFFVVAEYSPSKDFAKDQYNAILAKDHTLGIHSYTHSRANIYQSLDAFKEDIDSIYNYVYELTGFKPYVSRFPGGSSTSFADERMKTEYIPYVKSKGLIYYDWNVSSGDGNGSITSEQVYNNVINGVRNKDVSVVLMHDGSGHEATVEALPRILDTLINEMNCVILPITQSTTPVQADF
;
A
#
# COMPACT_ATOMS: atom_id res chain seq x y z
N MET A 1 -24.27 -30.36 24.68
CA MET A 1 -23.01 -29.69 24.37
C MET A 1 -23.17 -28.18 24.49
N LYS A 2 -22.42 -27.53 25.36
CA LYS A 2 -22.48 -26.08 25.58
C LYS A 2 -21.89 -25.35 24.36
N LYS A 3 -22.41 -24.18 24.05
CA LYS A 3 -22.00 -23.37 22.86
C LYS A 3 -20.47 -23.20 22.71
N LYS A 4 -19.72 -23.15 23.83
CA LYS A 4 -18.24 -23.10 23.87
C LYS A 4 -17.59 -24.38 23.31
N GLU A 5 -18.15 -25.56 23.58
CA GLU A 5 -17.59 -26.84 23.10
C GLU A 5 -17.74 -26.98 21.59
N LYS A 6 -18.84 -26.48 21.00
CA LYS A 6 -19.05 -26.49 19.54
C LYS A 6 -18.03 -25.59 18.82
N ILE A 7 -17.71 -24.41 19.39
CA ILE A 7 -16.74 -23.48 18.82
C ILE A 7 -15.34 -24.09 18.85
N THR A 8 -14.95 -24.70 19.96
CA THR A 8 -13.63 -25.36 20.09
C THR A 8 -13.47 -26.53 19.09
N ILE A 9 -14.52 -27.32 18.85
CA ILE A 9 -14.48 -28.43 17.89
C ILE A 9 -14.36 -27.90 16.45
N ILE A 10 -15.04 -26.80 16.11
CA ILE A 10 -14.93 -26.19 14.78
C ILE A 10 -13.50 -25.67 14.53
N PHE A 11 -12.88 -25.00 15.51
CA PHE A 11 -11.49 -24.55 15.40
C PHE A 11 -10.50 -25.71 15.23
N LEU A 12 -10.70 -26.82 15.95
CA LEU A 12 -9.85 -28.01 15.83
C LEU A 12 -9.96 -28.66 14.45
N VAL A 13 -11.18 -28.76 13.89
CA VAL A 13 -11.42 -29.35 12.56
C VAL A 13 -10.83 -28.46 11.46
N VAL A 14 -10.97 -27.15 11.53
CA VAL A 14 -10.39 -26.22 10.57
C VAL A 14 -8.86 -26.27 10.61
N SER A 15 -8.25 -26.33 11.79
CA SER A 15 -6.80 -26.46 11.97
C SER A 15 -6.27 -27.79 11.41
N LEU A 16 -6.99 -28.89 11.57
CA LEU A 16 -6.60 -30.19 11.03
C LEU A 16 -6.68 -30.25 9.51
N MET A 17 -7.69 -29.61 8.93
CA MET A 17 -7.85 -29.52 7.47
C MET A 17 -6.76 -28.69 6.81
N THR A 18 -6.34 -27.57 7.43
CA THR A 18 -5.24 -26.75 6.92
C THR A 18 -3.89 -27.47 7.00
N ALA A 19 -3.64 -28.25 8.05
CA ALA A 19 -2.44 -29.06 8.17
C ALA A 19 -2.37 -30.17 7.11
N LEU A 20 -3.49 -30.81 6.78
CA LEU A 20 -3.56 -31.86 5.74
C LEU A 20 -3.31 -31.28 4.33
N VAL A 21 -3.80 -30.08 4.03
CA VAL A 21 -3.55 -29.39 2.74
C VAL A 21 -2.08 -29.04 2.59
N LEU A 22 -1.42 -28.58 3.65
CA LEU A 22 0.02 -28.27 3.64
C LEU A 22 0.87 -29.52 3.40
N ILE A 23 0.53 -30.63 4.01
CA ILE A 23 1.24 -31.92 3.81
C ILE A 23 1.06 -32.44 2.38
N ALA A 24 -0.13 -32.30 1.78
CA ALA A 24 -0.38 -32.69 0.40
C ALA A 24 0.43 -31.85 -0.60
N LEU A 25 0.60 -30.53 -0.34
CA LEU A 25 1.43 -29.65 -1.18
C LEU A 25 2.93 -29.95 -1.08
N LEU A 26 3.41 -30.41 0.08
CA LEU A 26 4.82 -30.81 0.27
C LEU A 26 5.15 -32.14 -0.43
N VAL A 27 4.20 -33.06 -0.52
CA VAL A 27 4.40 -34.38 -1.17
C VAL A 27 4.41 -34.27 -2.71
N LEU A 28 3.76 -33.24 -3.28
CA LEU A 28 3.71 -33.03 -4.73
C LEU A 28 4.96 -32.29 -5.31
N LYS A 29 5.87 -31.82 -4.48
CA LYS A 29 7.10 -31.15 -4.90
C LYS A 29 8.26 -32.15 -4.98
N LYS A 30 8.33 -33.00 -6.06
CA LYS A 30 9.52 -33.77 -6.39
C LYS A 30 10.59 -32.86 -7.00
N PRO A 31 11.88 -33.04 -6.62
CA PRO A 31 12.97 -32.30 -7.26
C PRO A 31 13.39 -33.02 -8.54
N ASP A 32 13.41 -32.30 -9.68
CA ASP A 32 14.05 -32.74 -10.90
C ASP A 32 15.57 -32.53 -10.78
N LYS A 33 16.31 -33.63 -10.94
CA LYS A 33 17.76 -33.67 -11.10
C LYS A 33 18.09 -33.92 -12.56
N SER A 34 19.00 -33.16 -13.07
CA SER A 34 20.02 -33.42 -14.11
C SER A 34 20.11 -32.20 -15.06
N GLY A 35 21.22 -31.71 -15.49
CA GLY A 35 22.60 -32.12 -15.52
C GLY A 35 23.34 -31.29 -16.55
N SER A 36 24.46 -30.78 -16.17
CA SER A 36 25.71 -30.54 -16.88
C SER A 36 25.69 -30.30 -18.41
N GLY A 37 26.41 -29.22 -18.85
CA GLY A 37 26.99 -29.18 -20.18
C GLY A 37 27.48 -27.81 -20.67
N LYS A 38 28.68 -27.45 -20.37
CA LYS A 38 29.76 -26.70 -21.03
C LYS A 38 29.54 -25.90 -22.34
N LYS A 39 30.00 -24.63 -22.27
CA LYS A 39 30.97 -23.88 -23.12
C LYS A 39 30.71 -23.58 -24.59
N ALA A 40 30.87 -22.32 -24.87
CA ALA A 40 31.80 -21.55 -25.74
C ALA A 40 31.05 -20.68 -26.75
N ASP A 41 31.17 -19.37 -26.60
CA ASP A 41 32.07 -18.43 -27.32
C ASP A 41 31.75 -18.30 -28.84
N THR A 42 31.33 -17.12 -29.23
CA THR A 42 31.88 -16.25 -30.28
C THR A 42 30.83 -15.26 -30.80
N SER A 43 31.12 -14.00 -30.60
CA SER A 43 30.71 -12.89 -31.49
C SER A 43 31.62 -12.94 -32.74
N PRO A 44 31.30 -12.38 -33.93
CA PRO A 44 30.99 -10.97 -34.09
C PRO A 44 30.13 -10.54 -35.33
N THR A 45 29.68 -9.28 -35.27
CA THR A 45 29.78 -8.23 -36.32
C THR A 45 28.81 -8.16 -37.51
N VAL A 46 27.99 -7.05 -37.47
CA VAL A 46 27.74 -6.00 -38.48
C VAL A 46 27.28 -6.39 -39.93
N LYS A 47 26.16 -5.84 -40.35
CA LYS A 47 26.00 -4.81 -41.38
C LYS A 47 24.52 -4.58 -41.79
N THR A 48 24.10 -3.33 -41.59
CA THR A 48 23.46 -2.34 -42.45
C THR A 48 22.99 -2.81 -43.87
N THR A 49 21.75 -2.52 -44.20
CA THR A 49 21.38 -1.62 -45.32
C THR A 49 19.88 -1.38 -45.40
N ALA A 50 19.58 -0.17 -45.79
CA ALA A 50 18.34 0.54 -46.02
C ALA A 50 17.63 0.11 -47.32
N ASP A 51 16.41 0.61 -47.43
CA ASP A 51 15.66 1.25 -48.50
C ASP A 51 14.25 0.64 -48.63
N ALA A 52 13.22 1.35 -48.45
CA ALA A 52 12.56 2.45 -49.12
C ALA A 52 11.41 2.00 -50.07
N GLU A 53 10.32 2.75 -49.95
CA GLU A 53 9.26 3.10 -50.92
C GLU A 53 8.13 2.07 -51.18
N THR A 54 6.89 2.41 -51.16
CA THR A 54 6.00 3.54 -51.46
C THR A 54 4.73 3.00 -52.19
N THR A 55 3.59 3.63 -51.87
CA THR A 55 2.34 3.80 -52.69
C THR A 55 1.39 2.60 -52.79
N SER A 56 0.12 2.74 -52.80
CA SER A 56 -0.96 3.74 -52.87
C SER A 56 -2.28 3.02 -53.18
N ASP A 57 -3.39 3.57 -52.64
CA ASP A 57 -4.75 3.69 -53.18
C ASP A 57 -5.52 2.49 -53.77
N THR A 58 -6.71 2.22 -53.36
CA THR A 58 -7.95 2.84 -53.85
C THR A 58 -9.21 2.10 -53.33
N GLU A 59 -10.23 2.90 -53.10
CA GLU A 59 -11.65 2.62 -52.83
C GLU A 59 -12.31 1.51 -53.67
N LYS A 60 -13.34 0.87 -53.11
CA LYS A 60 -14.73 1.00 -53.58
C LYS A 60 -15.77 0.23 -52.76
N THR A 61 -16.79 0.97 -52.37
CA THR A 61 -18.17 0.63 -52.01
C THR A 61 -18.83 -0.49 -52.82
N THR A 62 -19.73 -1.28 -52.16
CA THR A 62 -21.16 -1.45 -52.53
C THR A 62 -21.93 -2.32 -51.52
N ASP A 63 -23.00 -1.79 -51.06
CA ASP A 63 -24.39 -2.15 -50.70
C ASP A 63 -24.84 -3.60 -50.43
N ASN A 64 -25.63 -3.64 -49.34
CA ASN A 64 -26.92 -4.34 -49.11
C ASN A 64 -26.96 -5.87 -49.13
N GLU A 65 -27.34 -6.42 -47.98
CA GLU A 65 -28.66 -7.05 -47.83
C GLU A 65 -29.00 -7.34 -46.36
N LYS A 66 -30.28 -7.10 -46.08
CA LYS A 66 -30.96 -7.17 -44.78
C LYS A 66 -31.47 -8.59 -44.57
N GLU A 67 -30.93 -9.30 -43.58
CA GLU A 67 -31.60 -10.52 -43.11
C GLU A 67 -31.96 -10.36 -41.63
N THR A 68 -33.27 -10.38 -41.41
CA THR A 68 -33.92 -10.30 -40.08
C THR A 68 -33.97 -11.69 -39.50
N THR A 69 -33.11 -11.99 -38.53
CA THR A 69 -33.26 -13.13 -37.63
C THR A 69 -33.63 -12.67 -36.23
N THR A 70 -34.83 -13.05 -35.82
CA THR A 70 -35.38 -12.87 -34.51
C THR A 70 -34.64 -13.76 -33.51
N GLU A 71 -33.72 -13.20 -32.73
CA GLU A 71 -33.13 -13.90 -31.60
C GLU A 71 -33.85 -13.50 -30.32
N THR A 72 -34.30 -14.52 -29.60
CA THR A 72 -34.84 -14.48 -28.26
C THR A 72 -33.79 -13.92 -27.30
N PRO A 73 -34.12 -12.99 -26.38
CA PRO A 73 -33.15 -12.51 -25.43
C PRO A 73 -32.83 -13.58 -24.41
N THR A 74 -31.66 -14.20 -24.56
CA THR A 74 -31.03 -14.97 -23.49
C THR A 74 -30.61 -13.95 -22.42
N THR A 75 -31.25 -14.01 -21.28
CA THR A 75 -30.86 -13.28 -20.07
C THR A 75 -29.48 -13.76 -19.68
N ALA A 76 -28.45 -13.02 -20.10
CA ALA A 76 -27.12 -13.15 -19.52
C ALA A 76 -27.22 -12.67 -18.07
N GLU A 77 -27.04 -13.55 -17.10
CA GLU A 77 -26.73 -13.19 -15.74
C GLU A 77 -25.41 -12.37 -15.80
N GLU A 78 -25.50 -11.06 -15.61
CA GLU A 78 -24.33 -10.22 -15.32
C GLU A 78 -23.76 -10.75 -14.00
N GLU A 79 -22.72 -11.54 -14.06
CA GLU A 79 -21.78 -11.70 -12.94
C GLU A 79 -21.21 -10.31 -12.64
N THR A 80 -21.81 -9.61 -11.70
CA THR A 80 -21.24 -8.39 -11.12
C THR A 80 -20.03 -8.82 -10.31
N THR A 81 -18.87 -8.89 -10.98
CA THR A 81 -17.58 -9.01 -10.28
C THR A 81 -17.38 -7.73 -9.49
N GLU A 82 -17.66 -7.78 -8.18
CA GLU A 82 -17.41 -6.64 -7.29
C GLU A 82 -15.95 -6.21 -7.43
N ASN A 83 -15.74 -4.88 -7.51
CA ASN A 83 -14.40 -4.30 -7.62
C ASN A 83 -13.56 -4.74 -6.41
N PRO A 84 -12.36 -5.36 -6.60
CA PRO A 84 -11.50 -5.82 -5.52
C PRO A 84 -11.16 -4.74 -4.48
N ASP A 85 -11.01 -3.48 -4.89
CA ASP A 85 -10.74 -2.36 -3.99
C ASP A 85 -11.95 -2.06 -3.09
N MET A 86 -13.18 -2.18 -3.62
CA MET A 86 -14.41 -2.01 -2.85
C MET A 86 -14.59 -3.16 -1.86
N LEU A 87 -14.29 -4.40 -2.25
CA LEU A 87 -14.33 -5.56 -1.35
C LEU A 87 -13.35 -5.40 -0.19
N ARG A 88 -12.14 -4.92 -0.49
CA ARG A 88 -11.10 -4.64 0.51
C ARG A 88 -11.55 -3.54 1.47
N ASP A 89 -12.09 -2.44 0.96
CA ASP A 89 -12.61 -1.32 1.76
C ASP A 89 -13.72 -1.79 2.69
N ASN A 90 -14.72 -2.51 2.16
CA ASN A 90 -15.83 -3.08 2.93
C ASN A 90 -15.35 -4.02 4.04
N LYS A 91 -14.36 -4.89 3.75
CA LYS A 91 -13.74 -5.80 4.72
C LYS A 91 -13.20 -5.04 5.93
N TYR A 92 -12.34 -4.04 5.70
CA TYR A 92 -11.70 -3.31 6.79
C TYR A 92 -12.64 -2.36 7.50
N ASN A 93 -13.60 -1.77 6.79
CA ASN A 93 -14.66 -0.98 7.40
C ASN A 93 -15.52 -1.82 8.37
N GLN A 94 -15.90 -3.03 7.96
CA GLN A 94 -16.67 -3.92 8.85
C GLN A 94 -15.88 -4.33 10.09
N ILE A 95 -14.56 -4.59 9.94
CA ILE A 95 -13.69 -4.87 11.10
C ILE A 95 -13.64 -3.67 12.04
N ALA A 96 -13.55 -2.45 11.50
CA ALA A 96 -13.52 -1.23 12.31
C ALA A 96 -14.84 -1.00 13.04
N ILE A 97 -16.00 -1.26 12.42
CA ILE A 97 -17.31 -1.19 13.06
C ILE A 97 -17.39 -2.19 14.21
N ASN A 98 -17.05 -3.45 13.96
CA ASN A 98 -17.09 -4.50 14.98
C ASN A 98 -16.13 -4.20 16.15
N ALA A 99 -14.96 -3.63 15.88
CA ALA A 99 -14.01 -3.22 16.91
C ALA A 99 -14.64 -2.15 17.84
N LYS A 100 -15.26 -1.12 17.27
CA LYS A 100 -15.96 -0.08 18.04
C LYS A 100 -17.09 -0.63 18.89
N GLU A 101 -17.91 -1.51 18.32
CA GLU A 101 -19.03 -2.16 19.04
C GLU A 101 -18.53 -3.02 20.21
N ASN A 102 -17.34 -3.60 20.11
CA ASN A 102 -16.69 -4.38 21.15
C ASN A 102 -15.86 -3.54 22.14
N GLY A 103 -15.86 -2.21 22.02
CA GLY A 103 -15.08 -1.31 22.86
C GLY A 103 -13.57 -1.44 22.68
N GLN A 104 -13.11 -1.92 21.49
CA GLN A 104 -11.72 -2.03 21.16
C GLN A 104 -11.21 -0.70 20.57
N LYS A 105 -9.93 -0.41 20.78
CA LYS A 105 -9.26 0.72 20.15
C LYS A 105 -8.84 0.36 18.73
N ILE A 106 -8.91 1.33 17.81
CA ILE A 106 -8.46 1.16 16.43
C ILE A 106 -7.14 1.90 16.24
N VAL A 107 -6.15 1.23 15.68
CA VAL A 107 -4.83 1.79 15.42
C VAL A 107 -4.49 1.62 13.94
N TYR A 108 -4.23 2.73 13.27
CA TYR A 108 -3.66 2.79 11.93
C TYR A 108 -2.17 3.08 12.06
N LEU A 109 -1.34 2.04 11.89
CA LEU A 109 0.11 2.22 11.83
C LEU A 109 0.46 2.76 10.45
N THR A 110 1.18 3.87 10.40
CA THR A 110 1.61 4.49 9.15
C THR A 110 3.10 4.71 9.13
N PHE A 111 3.72 4.44 7.98
CA PHE A 111 5.16 4.56 7.76
C PHE A 111 5.40 5.52 6.61
N ASP A 112 6.15 6.58 6.87
CA ASP A 112 6.55 7.58 5.89
C ASP A 112 7.99 7.32 5.41
N ASP A 113 8.37 7.95 4.30
CA ASP A 113 9.73 7.96 3.74
C ASP A 113 10.25 6.63 3.18
N GLY A 114 9.39 5.57 3.12
CA GLY A 114 9.69 4.36 2.35
C GLY A 114 9.59 4.66 0.83
N SER A 115 10.01 3.75 -0.02
CA SER A 115 10.58 2.43 0.21
C SER A 115 12.09 2.49 0.38
N GLY A 116 12.55 2.32 1.57
CA GLY A 116 13.96 2.25 1.91
C GLY A 116 14.43 0.83 2.23
N THR A 117 15.68 0.69 2.63
CA THR A 117 16.28 -0.62 2.97
C THR A 117 15.64 -1.27 4.21
N LEU A 118 14.91 -0.51 5.03
CA LEU A 118 14.22 -1.01 6.22
C LEU A 118 12.79 -1.51 5.93
N THR A 119 12.17 -1.06 4.83
CA THR A 119 10.81 -1.45 4.43
C THR A 119 10.59 -2.97 4.40
N PRO A 120 11.49 -3.81 3.84
CA PRO A 120 11.32 -5.27 3.87
C PRO A 120 11.20 -5.83 5.28
N THR A 121 12.01 -5.34 6.23
CA THR A 121 11.98 -5.80 7.62
C THR A 121 10.70 -5.39 8.34
N VAL A 122 10.18 -4.19 8.04
CA VAL A 122 8.87 -3.73 8.55
C VAL A 122 7.75 -4.63 8.01
N LEU A 123 7.72 -4.90 6.70
CA LEU A 123 6.74 -5.79 6.08
C LEU A 123 6.76 -7.20 6.67
N ASP A 124 7.94 -7.78 6.87
CA ASP A 124 8.11 -9.10 7.47
C ASP A 124 7.64 -9.13 8.93
N THR A 125 7.86 -8.03 9.67
CA THR A 125 7.39 -7.91 11.04
C THR A 125 5.87 -7.82 11.09
N LEU A 126 5.25 -6.99 10.27
CA LEU A 126 3.78 -6.88 10.19
C LEU A 126 3.12 -8.21 9.81
N ASP A 127 3.72 -8.97 8.88
CA ASP A 127 3.23 -10.28 8.48
C ASP A 127 3.28 -11.31 9.62
N LYS A 128 4.35 -11.32 10.42
CA LYS A 128 4.46 -12.21 11.60
C LYS A 128 3.34 -11.98 12.61
N TYR A 129 2.87 -10.75 12.74
CA TYR A 129 1.75 -10.40 13.62
C TYR A 129 0.38 -10.45 12.93
N GLY A 130 0.33 -10.72 11.63
CA GLY A 130 -0.91 -10.81 10.85
C GLY A 130 -1.65 -9.48 10.71
N VAL A 131 -0.97 -8.34 10.86
CA VAL A 131 -1.56 -6.99 10.81
C VAL A 131 -1.21 -6.27 9.50
N LYS A 132 -1.99 -5.26 9.16
CA LYS A 132 -1.81 -4.44 7.96
C LYS A 132 -1.63 -2.98 8.34
N ALA A 133 -0.82 -2.28 7.55
CA ALA A 133 -0.43 -0.89 7.78
C ALA A 133 -0.58 -0.06 6.49
N THR A 134 -0.22 1.22 6.57
CA THR A 134 -0.20 2.14 5.44
C THR A 134 1.20 2.71 5.27
N PHE A 135 1.68 2.76 4.02
CA PHE A 135 3.00 3.27 3.67
C PHE A 135 2.83 4.51 2.77
N PHE A 136 3.39 5.64 3.18
CA PHE A 136 3.43 6.87 2.38
C PHE A 136 4.84 7.02 1.79
N VAL A 137 4.99 6.70 0.51
CA VAL A 137 6.29 6.48 -0.11
C VAL A 137 6.88 7.73 -0.74
N VAL A 138 8.23 7.80 -0.74
CA VAL A 138 9.03 8.83 -1.40
C VAL A 138 9.88 8.18 -2.50
N ALA A 139 9.78 8.71 -3.73
CA ALA A 139 10.46 8.09 -4.87
C ALA A 139 11.98 8.14 -4.76
N GLU A 140 12.54 9.31 -4.45
CA GLU A 140 14.01 9.52 -4.42
C GLU A 140 14.71 8.85 -3.23
N TYR A 141 13.98 8.35 -2.25
CA TYR A 141 14.57 7.64 -1.11
C TYR A 141 14.78 6.15 -1.37
N SER A 142 14.24 5.64 -2.48
CA SER A 142 14.50 4.26 -2.90
C SER A 142 15.90 4.11 -3.47
N PRO A 143 16.62 3.01 -3.15
CA PRO A 143 17.95 2.75 -3.67
C PRO A 143 18.01 2.65 -5.21
N SER A 144 16.93 2.20 -5.85
CA SER A 144 16.77 2.13 -7.30
C SER A 144 15.30 2.03 -7.69
N LYS A 145 15.00 2.26 -8.98
CA LYS A 145 13.66 2.10 -9.55
C LYS A 145 13.15 0.65 -9.41
N ASP A 146 14.01 -0.33 -9.64
CA ASP A 146 13.64 -1.76 -9.49
C ASP A 146 13.34 -2.09 -8.05
N PHE A 147 14.14 -1.59 -7.10
CA PHE A 147 13.87 -1.75 -5.67
C PHE A 147 12.52 -1.12 -5.27
N ALA A 148 12.25 0.12 -5.70
CA ALA A 148 10.97 0.77 -5.46
C ALA A 148 9.81 -0.07 -5.99
N LYS A 149 9.91 -0.58 -7.23
CA LYS A 149 8.91 -1.44 -7.86
C LYS A 149 8.63 -2.70 -7.03
N ASP A 150 9.70 -3.38 -6.59
CA ASP A 150 9.56 -4.61 -5.80
C ASP A 150 8.89 -4.33 -4.45
N GLN A 151 9.28 -3.24 -3.77
CA GLN A 151 8.68 -2.87 -2.48
C GLN A 151 7.22 -2.41 -2.62
N TYR A 152 6.90 -1.59 -3.62
CA TYR A 152 5.52 -1.16 -3.85
C TYR A 152 4.59 -2.34 -4.15
N ASN A 153 5.04 -3.27 -4.99
CA ASN A 153 4.28 -4.49 -5.26
C ASN A 153 4.18 -5.40 -4.02
N ALA A 154 5.21 -5.48 -3.18
CA ALA A 154 5.18 -6.23 -1.93
C ALA A 154 4.17 -5.63 -0.94
N ILE A 155 4.11 -4.30 -0.80
CA ILE A 155 3.12 -3.58 0.03
C ILE A 155 1.70 -3.96 -0.42
N LEU A 156 1.42 -3.86 -1.72
CA LEU A 156 0.10 -4.17 -2.29
C LEU A 156 -0.26 -5.66 -2.16
N ALA A 157 0.67 -6.56 -2.52
CA ALA A 157 0.45 -8.01 -2.48
C ALA A 157 0.20 -8.55 -1.06
N LYS A 158 0.72 -7.86 -0.04
CA LYS A 158 0.54 -8.18 1.37
C LYS A 158 -0.70 -7.49 2.00
N ASP A 159 -1.57 -6.89 1.19
CA ASP A 159 -2.82 -6.22 1.62
C ASP A 159 -2.58 -4.99 2.53
N HIS A 160 -1.40 -4.36 2.45
CA HIS A 160 -1.16 -3.04 3.02
C HIS A 160 -1.68 -1.93 2.09
N THR A 161 -1.79 -0.71 2.60
CA THR A 161 -2.14 0.45 1.78
C THR A 161 -0.89 1.15 1.31
N LEU A 162 -0.79 1.35 -0.01
CA LEU A 162 0.25 2.15 -0.65
C LEU A 162 -0.30 3.55 -0.90
N GLY A 163 0.21 4.52 -0.16
CA GLY A 163 -0.06 5.94 -0.30
C GLY A 163 1.15 6.70 -0.84
N ILE A 164 0.94 7.95 -1.21
CA ILE A 164 2.01 8.82 -1.71
C ILE A 164 2.37 9.90 -0.69
N HIS A 165 3.68 10.18 -0.57
CA HIS A 165 4.20 11.23 0.29
C HIS A 165 4.79 12.38 -0.51
N SER A 166 5.75 12.09 -1.38
CA SER A 166 6.45 13.04 -2.20
C SER A 166 7.30 12.33 -3.24
N TYR A 167 7.68 13.01 -4.31
CA TYR A 167 8.72 12.50 -5.19
C TYR A 167 10.12 12.77 -4.60
N THR A 168 10.38 14.02 -4.17
CA THR A 168 11.71 14.49 -3.74
C THR A 168 11.87 14.63 -2.22
N HIS A 169 10.79 14.82 -1.47
CA HIS A 169 10.73 15.18 -0.06
C HIS A 169 11.46 16.49 0.31
N SER A 170 11.79 17.32 -0.67
CA SER A 170 12.44 18.63 -0.46
C SER A 170 11.43 19.71 -0.09
N ARG A 171 11.04 19.79 1.20
CA ARG A 171 9.97 20.71 1.66
C ARG A 171 10.13 22.16 1.19
N ALA A 172 11.36 22.70 1.20
CA ALA A 172 11.63 24.05 0.74
C ALA A 172 11.31 24.23 -0.76
N ASN A 173 11.57 23.21 -1.58
CA ASN A 173 11.29 23.25 -3.01
C ASN A 173 9.82 22.97 -3.30
N ILE A 174 9.24 21.95 -2.66
CA ILE A 174 7.84 21.55 -2.85
C ILE A 174 6.89 22.70 -2.54
N TYR A 175 7.09 23.39 -1.41
CA TYR A 175 6.18 24.43 -0.94
C TYR A 175 6.56 25.86 -1.41
N GLN A 176 7.53 26.01 -2.31
CA GLN A 176 7.88 27.33 -2.84
C GLN A 176 6.80 27.94 -3.72
N SER A 177 6.03 27.08 -4.46
CA SER A 177 4.92 27.51 -5.31
C SER A 177 3.90 26.37 -5.50
N LEU A 178 2.68 26.72 -5.97
CA LEU A 178 1.67 25.72 -6.33
C LEU A 178 2.15 24.83 -7.48
N ASP A 179 2.87 25.38 -8.45
CA ASP A 179 3.35 24.59 -9.60
C ASP A 179 4.43 23.58 -9.17
N ALA A 180 5.36 24.00 -8.29
CA ALA A 180 6.36 23.06 -7.74
C ALA A 180 5.70 21.95 -6.91
N PHE A 181 4.67 22.28 -6.13
CA PHE A 181 3.90 21.29 -5.38
C PHE A 181 3.17 20.30 -6.31
N LYS A 182 2.53 20.82 -7.37
CA LYS A 182 1.86 19.97 -8.36
C LYS A 182 2.83 19.02 -9.04
N GLU A 183 3.99 19.54 -9.45
CA GLU A 183 5.03 18.75 -10.09
C GLU A 183 5.50 17.60 -9.21
N ASP A 184 5.74 17.85 -7.93
CA ASP A 184 6.17 16.80 -6.98
C ASP A 184 5.10 15.74 -6.75
N ILE A 185 3.85 16.15 -6.48
CA ILE A 185 2.72 15.23 -6.24
C ILE A 185 2.35 14.44 -7.49
N ASP A 186 2.31 15.08 -8.67
CA ASP A 186 2.01 14.39 -9.92
C ASP A 186 3.12 13.42 -10.30
N SER A 187 4.38 13.78 -10.02
CA SER A 187 5.53 12.90 -10.27
C SER A 187 5.46 11.63 -9.44
N ILE A 188 5.22 11.72 -8.11
CA ILE A 188 5.11 10.52 -7.27
C ILE A 188 3.87 9.70 -7.63
N TYR A 189 2.73 10.33 -7.93
CA TYR A 189 1.51 9.63 -8.34
C TYR A 189 1.75 8.81 -9.60
N ASN A 190 2.34 9.43 -10.64
CA ASN A 190 2.63 8.78 -11.91
C ASN A 190 3.71 7.70 -11.75
N TYR A 191 4.71 7.93 -10.90
CA TYR A 191 5.77 6.96 -10.63
C TYR A 191 5.22 5.68 -9.99
N VAL A 192 4.35 5.80 -8.97
CA VAL A 192 3.68 4.64 -8.37
C VAL A 192 2.82 3.91 -9.40
N TYR A 193 2.04 4.65 -10.19
CA TYR A 193 1.19 4.05 -11.23
C TYR A 193 2.01 3.34 -12.30
N GLU A 194 3.10 3.94 -12.78
CA GLU A 194 3.99 3.34 -13.78
C GLU A 194 4.59 2.01 -13.28
N LEU A 195 4.99 1.96 -12.01
CA LEU A 195 5.66 0.78 -11.46
C LEU A 195 4.70 -0.38 -11.13
N THR A 196 3.46 -0.07 -10.78
CA THR A 196 2.54 -1.06 -10.17
C THR A 196 1.20 -1.21 -10.90
N GLY A 197 0.80 -0.24 -11.72
CA GLY A 197 -0.57 -0.13 -12.25
C GLY A 197 -1.60 0.32 -11.20
N PHE A 198 -1.22 0.47 -9.93
CA PHE A 198 -2.10 0.90 -8.85
C PHE A 198 -2.28 2.42 -8.86
N LYS A 199 -3.51 2.88 -8.63
CA LYS A 199 -3.85 4.30 -8.50
C LYS A 199 -3.94 4.67 -7.02
N PRO A 200 -2.94 5.39 -6.45
CA PRO A 200 -3.01 5.83 -5.06
C PRO A 200 -4.25 6.68 -4.80
N TYR A 201 -4.90 6.46 -3.66
CA TYR A 201 -6.06 7.22 -3.22
C TYR A 201 -5.83 7.95 -1.89
N VAL A 202 -4.68 7.69 -1.23
CA VAL A 202 -4.29 8.37 0.00
C VAL A 202 -2.93 9.05 -0.15
N SER A 203 -2.77 10.17 0.54
CA SER A 203 -1.54 10.95 0.56
C SER A 203 -1.23 11.49 1.94
N ARG A 204 0.02 11.88 2.16
CA ARG A 204 0.44 12.65 3.34
C ARG A 204 1.38 13.77 2.89
N PHE A 205 1.15 14.98 3.39
CA PHE A 205 2.01 16.12 3.12
C PHE A 205 3.35 15.97 3.83
N PRO A 206 4.51 16.23 3.18
CA PRO A 206 5.81 16.32 3.85
C PRO A 206 5.81 17.32 5.01
N GLY A 207 5.95 16.79 6.24
CA GLY A 207 5.83 17.57 7.47
C GLY A 207 4.42 17.80 7.98
N GLY A 208 3.41 17.15 7.37
CA GLY A 208 2.00 17.29 7.72
C GLY A 208 1.33 18.53 7.14
N SER A 209 -0.01 18.56 7.20
CA SER A 209 -0.78 19.69 6.66
C SER A 209 -0.62 21.01 7.48
N SER A 210 -0.08 20.93 8.70
CA SER A 210 0.26 22.07 9.55
C SER A 210 1.71 22.54 9.43
N THR A 211 2.44 22.08 8.39
CA THR A 211 3.85 22.46 8.20
C THR A 211 4.02 23.96 7.99
N SER A 212 5.02 24.55 8.66
CA SER A 212 5.35 25.97 8.52
C SER A 212 5.93 26.35 7.14
N PHE A 213 6.26 25.38 6.30
CA PHE A 213 6.74 25.61 4.94
C PHE A 213 5.63 26.03 3.97
N ALA A 214 4.38 25.71 4.27
CA ALA A 214 3.25 25.94 3.36
C ALA A 214 2.40 27.18 3.71
N ASP A 215 2.43 27.62 4.97
CA ASP A 215 1.64 28.75 5.48
C ASP A 215 0.14 28.64 5.10
N GLU A 216 -0.52 29.77 4.82
CA GLU A 216 -1.92 29.83 4.39
C GLU A 216 -2.17 29.12 3.05
N ARG A 217 -1.14 28.92 2.22
CA ARG A 217 -1.27 28.21 0.93
C ARG A 217 -1.62 26.74 1.11
N MET A 218 -1.34 26.14 2.27
CA MET A 218 -1.81 24.79 2.56
C MET A 218 -3.32 24.69 2.37
N LYS A 219 -4.08 25.61 2.95
CA LYS A 219 -5.56 25.63 2.90
C LYS A 219 -6.10 26.06 1.54
N THR A 220 -5.48 27.07 0.94
CA THR A 220 -6.02 27.76 -0.23
C THR A 220 -5.60 27.13 -1.55
N GLU A 221 -4.48 26.42 -1.57
CA GLU A 221 -3.89 25.90 -2.81
C GLU A 221 -3.62 24.39 -2.74
N TYR A 222 -2.83 23.91 -1.77
CA TYR A 222 -2.31 22.53 -1.79
C TYR A 222 -3.35 21.48 -1.43
N ILE A 223 -4.14 21.69 -0.37
CA ILE A 223 -5.25 20.80 0.00
C ILE A 223 -6.31 20.74 -1.11
N PRO A 224 -6.79 21.88 -1.68
CA PRO A 224 -7.70 21.84 -2.81
C PRO A 224 -7.15 21.06 -4.01
N TYR A 225 -5.85 21.20 -4.31
CA TYR A 225 -5.23 20.45 -5.39
C TYR A 225 -5.23 18.94 -5.13
N VAL A 226 -4.77 18.48 -3.97
CA VAL A 226 -4.77 17.08 -3.57
C VAL A 226 -6.18 16.48 -3.66
N LYS A 227 -7.19 17.20 -3.15
CA LYS A 227 -8.60 16.79 -3.24
C LYS A 227 -9.10 16.72 -4.69
N SER A 228 -8.67 17.64 -5.56
CA SER A 228 -9.05 17.62 -6.98
C SER A 228 -8.50 16.40 -7.75
N LYS A 229 -7.43 15.79 -7.25
CA LYS A 229 -6.85 14.54 -7.76
C LYS A 229 -7.58 13.29 -7.24
N GLY A 230 -8.60 13.45 -6.41
CA GLY A 230 -9.29 12.33 -5.75
C GLY A 230 -8.50 11.71 -4.60
N LEU A 231 -7.46 12.39 -4.12
CA LEU A 231 -6.64 11.93 -3.00
C LEU A 231 -7.23 12.39 -1.66
N ILE A 232 -7.21 11.49 -0.68
CA ILE A 232 -7.53 11.78 0.73
C ILE A 232 -6.20 11.96 1.46
N TYR A 233 -5.97 13.14 2.06
CA TYR A 233 -4.75 13.32 2.84
C TYR A 233 -4.96 12.96 4.31
N TYR A 234 -3.90 12.45 4.93
CA TYR A 234 -3.86 12.04 6.34
C TYR A 234 -2.69 12.70 7.06
N ASP A 235 -2.98 13.34 8.18
CA ASP A 235 -2.00 13.64 9.21
C ASP A 235 -1.93 12.48 10.22
N TRP A 236 -1.56 12.77 11.44
CA TRP A 236 -1.48 11.82 12.54
C TRP A 236 -1.95 12.47 13.85
N ASN A 237 -2.37 11.66 14.79
CA ASN A 237 -2.68 12.10 16.15
C ASN A 237 -1.81 11.41 17.22
N VAL A 238 -0.91 10.52 16.78
CA VAL A 238 0.14 9.91 17.61
C VAL A 238 1.45 9.97 16.83
N SER A 239 2.52 10.48 17.43
CA SER A 239 3.85 10.49 16.83
C SER A 239 4.78 9.56 17.63
N SER A 240 5.54 8.74 16.91
CA SER A 240 6.63 7.95 17.48
C SER A 240 7.82 8.80 17.93
N GLY A 241 7.97 10.02 17.35
CA GLY A 241 9.09 10.91 17.56
C GLY A 241 10.35 10.55 16.77
N ASP A 242 10.28 9.55 15.89
CA ASP A 242 11.42 9.00 15.15
C ASP A 242 11.88 9.88 13.96
N GLY A 243 11.11 10.90 13.58
CA GLY A 243 11.53 11.88 12.57
C GLY A 243 12.73 12.74 12.99
N ASN A 244 13.21 12.63 14.24
CA ASN A 244 14.38 13.32 14.76
C ASN A 244 15.50 12.28 15.01
N GLY A 245 16.30 11.96 14.06
CA GLY A 245 17.33 10.91 13.96
C GLY A 245 18.20 10.51 15.16
N SER A 246 17.85 10.87 16.41
CA SER A 246 18.60 10.55 17.63
C SER A 246 17.74 9.85 18.67
N ILE A 247 16.62 9.25 18.29
CA ILE A 247 15.70 8.57 19.19
C ILE A 247 16.11 7.10 19.42
N THR A 248 15.87 6.58 20.63
CA THR A 248 16.07 5.15 20.92
C THR A 248 14.79 4.34 20.67
N SER A 249 14.94 3.04 20.46
CA SER A 249 13.78 2.14 20.30
C SER A 249 12.85 2.14 21.52
N GLU A 250 13.39 2.30 22.72
CA GLU A 250 12.60 2.46 23.95
C GLU A 250 11.76 3.75 23.93
N GLN A 251 12.31 4.85 23.43
CA GLN A 251 11.56 6.11 23.32
C GLN A 251 10.48 6.01 22.24
N VAL A 252 10.77 5.41 21.07
CA VAL A 252 9.78 5.13 20.04
C VAL A 252 8.62 4.31 20.61
N TYR A 253 8.92 3.21 21.29
CA TYR A 253 7.91 2.38 21.94
C TYR A 253 7.06 3.19 22.92
N ASN A 254 7.68 3.92 23.84
CA ASN A 254 6.97 4.69 24.86
C ASN A 254 6.09 5.79 24.25
N ASN A 255 6.57 6.48 23.22
CA ASN A 255 5.81 7.52 22.54
C ASN A 255 4.54 6.95 21.87
N VAL A 256 4.67 5.84 21.17
CA VAL A 256 3.53 5.17 20.51
C VAL A 256 2.53 4.67 21.54
N ILE A 257 2.97 3.90 22.54
CA ILE A 257 2.07 3.29 23.52
C ILE A 257 1.35 4.34 24.36
N ASN A 258 2.06 5.37 24.82
CA ASN A 258 1.45 6.46 25.59
C ASN A 258 0.49 7.29 24.72
N GLY A 259 0.83 7.51 23.45
CA GLY A 259 -0.02 8.25 22.50
C GLY A 259 -1.34 7.52 22.21
N VAL A 260 -1.30 6.19 22.04
CA VAL A 260 -2.49 5.37 21.77
C VAL A 260 -3.38 5.19 23.00
N ARG A 261 -2.79 5.16 24.21
CA ARG A 261 -3.49 4.79 25.46
C ARG A 261 -4.79 5.55 25.69
N ASN A 262 -4.83 6.83 25.39
CA ASN A 262 -5.96 7.72 25.68
C ASN A 262 -6.80 8.07 24.45
N LYS A 263 -6.73 7.28 23.37
CA LYS A 263 -7.47 7.49 22.16
C LYS A 263 -8.25 6.24 21.76
N ASP A 264 -9.43 6.42 21.23
CA ASP A 264 -10.24 5.33 20.66
C ASP A 264 -9.78 4.99 19.24
N VAL A 265 -9.34 6.02 18.50
CA VAL A 265 -8.78 5.88 17.15
C VAL A 265 -7.44 6.62 17.07
N SER A 266 -6.41 5.91 16.65
CA SER A 266 -5.05 6.44 16.50
C SER A 266 -4.55 6.26 15.08
N VAL A 267 -4.03 7.34 14.49
CA VAL A 267 -3.17 7.30 13.30
C VAL A 267 -1.76 7.61 13.78
N VAL A 268 -0.89 6.59 13.70
CA VAL A 268 0.47 6.64 14.27
C VAL A 268 1.46 6.96 13.17
N LEU A 269 2.20 8.06 13.31
CA LEU A 269 3.33 8.41 12.46
C LEU A 269 4.57 7.66 12.92
N MET A 270 5.15 6.91 12.02
CA MET A 270 6.47 6.28 12.08
C MET A 270 7.15 6.42 10.72
N HIS A 271 8.42 6.05 10.63
CA HIS A 271 9.17 6.06 9.37
C HIS A 271 9.88 4.71 9.15
N ASP A 272 9.97 4.30 7.87
CA ASP A 272 10.69 3.08 7.44
C ASP A 272 11.77 3.37 6.38
N GLY A 273 12.09 4.64 6.18
CA GLY A 273 13.23 5.10 5.42
C GLY A 273 14.57 4.84 6.14
N SER A 274 15.67 5.12 5.47
CA SER A 274 17.02 4.95 6.02
C SER A 274 17.23 5.83 7.26
N GLY A 275 17.86 5.28 8.32
CA GLY A 275 18.13 6.01 9.57
C GLY A 275 17.05 5.84 10.64
N HIS A 276 16.02 5.03 10.38
CA HIS A 276 14.93 4.75 11.33
C HIS A 276 15.00 3.35 11.94
N GLU A 277 16.21 2.83 12.17
CA GLU A 277 16.47 1.50 12.76
C GLU A 277 15.80 1.35 14.13
N ALA A 278 15.73 2.43 14.92
CA ALA A 278 15.06 2.45 16.23
C ALA A 278 13.56 2.09 16.13
N THR A 279 12.89 2.49 15.07
CA THR A 279 11.49 2.15 14.79
C THR A 279 11.36 0.67 14.46
N VAL A 280 12.22 0.14 13.60
CA VAL A 280 12.23 -1.29 13.24
C VAL A 280 12.50 -2.17 14.47
N GLU A 281 13.41 -1.77 15.33
CA GLU A 281 13.71 -2.47 16.59
C GLU A 281 12.52 -2.42 17.58
N ALA A 282 11.82 -1.29 17.67
CA ALA A 282 10.69 -1.12 18.57
C ALA A 282 9.42 -1.83 18.09
N LEU A 283 9.24 -2.00 16.77
CA LEU A 283 7.99 -2.43 16.15
C LEU A 283 7.45 -3.75 16.69
N PRO A 284 8.23 -4.83 16.87
CA PRO A 284 7.70 -6.08 17.44
C PRO A 284 7.07 -5.89 18.82
N ARG A 285 7.73 -5.11 19.69
CA ARG A 285 7.23 -4.84 21.03
C ARG A 285 6.00 -3.94 21.03
N ILE A 286 5.95 -2.95 20.12
CA ILE A 286 4.76 -2.11 19.91
C ILE A 286 3.57 -2.98 19.52
N LEU A 287 3.73 -3.86 18.53
CA LEU A 287 2.68 -4.76 18.06
C LEU A 287 2.18 -5.70 19.14
N ASP A 288 3.11 -6.30 19.90
CA ASP A 288 2.76 -7.19 21.01
C ASP A 288 1.92 -6.47 22.08
N THR A 289 2.34 -5.29 22.52
CA THR A 289 1.60 -4.50 23.51
C THR A 289 0.24 -4.03 22.98
N LEU A 290 0.17 -3.51 21.75
CA LEU A 290 -1.09 -3.04 21.18
C LEU A 290 -2.12 -4.16 21.06
N ILE A 291 -1.70 -5.35 20.64
CA ILE A 291 -2.59 -6.50 20.38
C ILE A 291 -2.95 -7.21 21.69
N ASN A 292 -1.94 -7.61 22.47
CA ASN A 292 -2.11 -8.55 23.57
C ASN A 292 -2.42 -7.88 24.92
N GLU A 293 -1.92 -6.64 25.13
CA GLU A 293 -2.13 -5.94 26.41
C GLU A 293 -3.21 -4.86 26.31
N MET A 294 -3.30 -4.16 25.18
CA MET A 294 -4.24 -3.04 25.01
C MET A 294 -5.49 -3.40 24.22
N ASN A 295 -5.60 -4.64 23.71
CA ASN A 295 -6.73 -5.15 22.94
C ASN A 295 -7.09 -4.23 21.74
N CYS A 296 -6.07 -3.72 21.05
CA CYS A 296 -6.25 -2.88 19.90
C CYS A 296 -6.47 -3.72 18.63
N VAL A 297 -7.26 -3.18 17.69
CA VAL A 297 -7.38 -3.69 16.32
C VAL A 297 -6.54 -2.81 15.42
N ILE A 298 -5.57 -3.41 14.72
CA ILE A 298 -4.64 -2.70 13.83
C ILE A 298 -5.11 -2.90 12.39
N LEU A 299 -5.36 -1.78 11.68
CA LEU A 299 -5.93 -1.77 10.34
C LEU A 299 -5.11 -0.89 9.38
N PRO A 300 -5.12 -1.18 8.07
CA PRO A 300 -4.64 -0.25 7.07
C PRO A 300 -5.68 0.86 6.85
N ILE A 301 -5.24 2.04 6.42
CA ILE A 301 -6.14 3.09 5.96
C ILE A 301 -6.80 2.64 4.65
N THR A 302 -8.12 2.81 4.54
CA THR A 302 -8.91 2.52 3.34
C THR A 302 -9.71 3.76 2.91
N GLN A 303 -10.46 3.68 1.81
CA GLN A 303 -11.23 4.82 1.30
C GLN A 303 -12.32 5.27 2.29
N SER A 304 -12.89 4.35 3.06
CA SER A 304 -13.91 4.65 4.09
C SER A 304 -13.33 5.04 5.45
N THR A 305 -12.00 5.00 5.63
CA THR A 305 -11.39 5.42 6.89
C THR A 305 -11.54 6.93 7.09
N THR A 306 -12.10 7.35 8.23
CA THR A 306 -12.19 8.77 8.57
C THR A 306 -10.80 9.38 8.71
N PRO A 307 -10.45 10.41 7.95
CA PRO A 307 -9.11 10.98 7.98
C PRO A 307 -8.87 11.77 9.27
N VAL A 308 -7.65 11.66 9.80
CA VAL A 308 -7.10 12.56 10.81
C VAL A 308 -6.41 13.69 10.06
N GLN A 309 -6.83 14.91 10.29
CA GLN A 309 -6.35 16.13 9.62
C GLN A 309 -6.17 17.22 10.66
N ALA A 310 -5.22 18.14 10.45
CA ALA A 310 -5.04 19.28 11.35
C ALA A 310 -6.29 20.17 11.33
N ASP A 311 -6.64 20.71 12.50
CA ASP A 311 -7.67 21.73 12.63
C ASP A 311 -7.08 23.08 12.18
N PHE A 312 -7.76 23.74 11.24
CA PHE A 312 -7.39 25.05 10.71
C PHE A 312 -8.37 26.13 11.11
#